data_d932a13392860159a26882b140b1a91d
#
_entry.id   d932a13392860159a26882b140b1a91d
#
_cell.length_a   1.000
_cell.length_b   1.000
_cell.length_c   1.000
_cell.angle_alpha   90.00
_cell.angle_beta   90.00
_cell.angle_gamma   90.00
#
_symmetry.space_group_name_H-M   'P 1'
#
loop_
_entity.id
_entity.type
_entity.pdbx_description
1 polymer ?
#
loop_
_entity_poly.entity_id
_entity_poly.type
_entity_poly.pdbx_seq_one_letter_code
_entity_poly.pdbx_strand_id
1 'polypeptide(L)'
;MKKLITVILILALALPAVALAELTRPSYNIPDISALSEIELRALMHEIQGRLFSEQLVNGVTVPVGKYKIGEDIPAGTYRIETSADNGLVIVYSSEGKSIESYLIGNTWGVNVIGKIVLEEDQTIEINNCNITLYAYGGLF
;
A
#
# COMPACT_ATOMS: atom_id res chain seq x y z
N MET A 1 -13.98 37.19 -43.88
CA MET A 1 -13.34 37.08 -42.54
C MET A 1 -14.25 36.38 -41.53
N LYS A 2 -15.52 36.68 -41.40
CA LYS A 2 -16.44 36.02 -40.42
C LYS A 2 -16.55 34.50 -40.58
N LYS A 3 -16.54 33.97 -41.84
CA LYS A 3 -16.61 32.52 -42.10
C LYS A 3 -15.32 31.74 -41.72
N LEU A 4 -14.17 32.39 -41.78
CA LEU A 4 -12.86 31.78 -41.45
C LEU A 4 -12.74 31.62 -39.91
N ILE A 5 -13.22 32.60 -39.15
CA ILE A 5 -13.21 32.56 -37.67
C ILE A 5 -14.12 31.44 -37.16
N THR A 6 -15.28 31.23 -37.80
CA THR A 6 -16.23 30.18 -37.42
C THR A 6 -15.67 28.78 -37.65
N VAL A 7 -14.90 28.56 -38.75
CA VAL A 7 -14.27 27.28 -39.04
C VAL A 7 -13.13 26.98 -38.05
N ILE A 8 -12.35 28.00 -37.69
CA ILE A 8 -11.26 27.85 -36.69
C ILE A 8 -11.83 27.56 -35.29
N LEU A 9 -12.95 28.20 -34.94
CA LEU A 9 -13.60 27.97 -33.63
C LEU A 9 -14.20 26.55 -33.54
N ILE A 10 -14.77 26.02 -34.62
CA ILE A 10 -15.30 24.65 -34.66
C ILE A 10 -14.16 23.64 -34.61
N LEU A 11 -13.02 23.91 -35.26
CA LEU A 11 -11.85 23.02 -35.21
C LEU A 11 -11.19 23.01 -33.83
N ALA A 12 -11.15 24.17 -33.13
CA ALA A 12 -10.59 24.28 -31.80
C ALA A 12 -11.46 23.59 -30.71
N LEU A 13 -12.79 23.48 -30.93
CA LEU A 13 -13.68 22.77 -30.03
C LEU A 13 -13.75 21.26 -30.28
N ALA A 14 -13.38 20.80 -31.50
CA ALA A 14 -13.37 19.37 -31.82
C ALA A 14 -12.14 18.64 -31.31
N LEU A 15 -10.98 19.32 -31.25
CA LEU A 15 -9.71 18.72 -30.80
C LEU A 15 -9.71 18.21 -29.35
N PRO A 16 -10.27 18.91 -28.35
CA PRO A 16 -10.28 18.38 -26.99
C PRO A 16 -11.26 17.21 -26.80
N ALA A 17 -12.31 17.10 -27.63
CA ALA A 17 -13.26 15.99 -27.53
C ALA A 17 -12.68 14.67 -28.06
N VAL A 18 -11.86 14.73 -29.11
CA VAL A 18 -11.16 13.55 -29.66
C VAL A 18 -10.02 13.10 -28.72
N ALA A 19 -9.29 14.05 -28.11
CA ALA A 19 -8.24 13.74 -27.16
C ALA A 19 -8.79 13.15 -25.84
N LEU A 20 -10.03 13.47 -25.47
CA LEU A 20 -10.72 12.87 -24.31
C LEU A 20 -11.34 11.50 -24.62
N ALA A 21 -11.64 11.21 -25.89
CA ALA A 21 -12.18 9.92 -26.31
C ALA A 21 -11.10 8.82 -26.43
N GLU A 22 -9.84 9.19 -26.61
CA GLU A 22 -8.72 8.26 -26.66
C GLU A 22 -8.07 7.96 -25.28
N LEU A 23 -8.53 8.57 -24.21
CA LEU A 23 -8.38 8.02 -22.87
C LEU A 23 -9.33 6.82 -22.76
N THR A 24 -9.10 5.82 -23.60
CA THR A 24 -9.73 4.50 -23.47
C THR A 24 -9.38 4.01 -22.08
N ARG A 25 -10.40 4.02 -21.20
CA ARG A 25 -10.34 3.26 -19.96
C ARG A 25 -9.86 1.87 -20.36
N PRO A 26 -8.77 1.36 -19.80
CA PRO A 26 -8.43 -0.02 -20.04
C PRO A 26 -9.69 -0.81 -19.75
N SER A 27 -10.17 -1.58 -20.73
CA SER A 27 -11.31 -2.46 -20.53
C SER A 27 -10.84 -3.58 -19.62
N TYR A 28 -10.87 -3.30 -18.31
CA TYR A 28 -10.72 -4.36 -17.33
C TYR A 28 -11.95 -5.26 -17.50
N ASN A 29 -11.70 -6.49 -17.89
CA ASN A 29 -12.69 -7.53 -17.81
C ASN A 29 -12.92 -7.80 -16.32
N ILE A 30 -13.74 -6.95 -15.69
CA ILE A 30 -14.11 -7.13 -14.28
C ILE A 30 -14.94 -8.40 -14.24
N PRO A 31 -14.47 -9.46 -13.58
CA PRO A 31 -15.28 -10.67 -13.44
C PRO A 31 -16.61 -10.29 -12.79
N ASP A 32 -17.67 -10.96 -13.17
CA ASP A 32 -18.98 -10.74 -12.58
C ASP A 32 -18.96 -11.17 -11.10
N ILE A 33 -18.71 -10.19 -10.24
CA ILE A 33 -18.64 -10.41 -8.79
C ILE A 33 -20.02 -10.60 -8.16
N SER A 34 -21.12 -10.37 -8.91
CA SER A 34 -22.48 -10.50 -8.40
C SER A 34 -22.88 -11.97 -8.12
N ALA A 35 -22.19 -12.91 -8.74
CA ALA A 35 -22.40 -14.35 -8.56
C ALA A 35 -21.58 -14.96 -7.41
N LEU A 36 -20.65 -14.18 -6.80
CA LEU A 36 -19.79 -14.66 -5.73
C LEU A 36 -20.50 -14.62 -4.38
N SER A 37 -20.29 -15.67 -3.59
CA SER A 37 -20.71 -15.70 -2.18
C SER A 37 -19.90 -14.68 -1.35
N GLU A 38 -20.40 -14.33 -0.16
CA GLU A 38 -19.69 -13.42 0.75
C GLU A 38 -18.28 -13.92 1.10
N ILE A 39 -18.10 -15.23 1.25
CA ILE A 39 -16.80 -15.87 1.55
C ILE A 39 -15.83 -15.67 0.38
N GLU A 40 -16.30 -15.89 -0.86
CA GLU A 40 -15.48 -15.71 -2.07
C GLU A 40 -15.14 -14.24 -2.30
N LEU A 41 -16.06 -13.31 -2.02
CA LEU A 41 -15.80 -11.88 -2.08
C LEU A 41 -14.72 -11.44 -1.06
N ARG A 42 -14.78 -11.95 0.17
CA ARG A 42 -13.77 -11.68 1.19
C ARG A 42 -12.40 -12.24 0.78
N ALA A 43 -12.35 -13.46 0.26
CA ALA A 43 -11.12 -14.07 -0.24
C ALA A 43 -10.52 -13.28 -1.39
N LEU A 44 -11.34 -12.83 -2.35
CA LEU A 44 -10.90 -12.00 -3.46
C LEU A 44 -10.38 -10.63 -3.00
N MET A 45 -11.08 -9.99 -2.06
CA MET A 45 -10.62 -8.73 -1.46
C MET A 45 -9.25 -8.89 -0.79
N HIS A 46 -9.07 -9.96 -0.03
CA HIS A 46 -7.80 -10.26 0.64
C HIS A 46 -6.67 -10.48 -0.36
N GLU A 47 -6.92 -11.22 -1.44
CA GLU A 47 -5.95 -11.43 -2.52
C GLU A 47 -5.58 -10.12 -3.22
N ILE A 48 -6.57 -9.29 -3.56
CA ILE A 48 -6.34 -7.98 -4.20
C ILE A 48 -5.52 -7.07 -3.27
N GLN A 49 -5.90 -6.99 -2.00
CA GLN A 49 -5.16 -6.20 -1.01
C GLN A 49 -3.72 -6.69 -0.85
N GLY A 50 -3.52 -8.00 -0.79
CA GLY A 50 -2.19 -8.61 -0.70
C GLY A 50 -1.32 -8.25 -1.92
N ARG A 51 -1.87 -8.32 -3.15
CA ARG A 51 -1.14 -7.95 -4.37
C ARG A 51 -0.82 -6.46 -4.42
N LEU A 52 -1.79 -5.60 -4.15
CA LEU A 52 -1.57 -4.14 -4.12
C LEU A 52 -0.53 -3.75 -3.07
N PHE A 53 -0.59 -4.37 -1.89
CA PHE A 53 0.37 -4.10 -0.83
C PHE A 53 1.77 -4.61 -1.19
N SER A 54 1.89 -5.77 -1.83
CA SER A 54 3.17 -6.33 -2.26
C SER A 54 3.85 -5.48 -3.35
N GLU A 55 3.10 -4.94 -4.32
CA GLU A 55 3.64 -4.01 -5.31
C GLU A 55 4.14 -2.71 -4.68
N GLN A 56 3.42 -2.18 -3.69
CA GLN A 56 3.84 -1.00 -2.95
C GLN A 56 5.05 -1.26 -2.06
N LEU A 57 5.16 -2.45 -1.47
CA LEU A 57 6.26 -2.82 -0.58
C LEU A 57 7.64 -2.83 -1.24
N VAL A 58 7.73 -3.01 -2.56
CA VAL A 58 9.00 -2.87 -3.30
C VAL A 58 9.52 -1.43 -3.21
N ASN A 59 8.61 -0.46 -3.23
CA ASN A 59 8.91 0.97 -3.16
C ASN A 59 8.84 1.55 -1.74
N GLY A 60 8.49 0.72 -0.76
CA GLY A 60 8.26 1.13 0.63
C GLY A 60 6.85 1.68 0.88
N VAL A 61 6.19 1.16 1.90
CA VAL A 61 4.88 1.61 2.36
C VAL A 61 5.04 2.33 3.69
N THR A 62 4.58 3.58 3.74
CA THR A 62 4.55 4.32 5.00
C THR A 62 3.38 3.84 5.86
N VAL A 63 3.70 3.37 7.06
CA VAL A 63 2.74 2.93 8.07
C VAL A 63 2.78 3.93 9.22
N PRO A 64 1.68 4.61 9.52
CA PRO A 64 1.62 5.59 10.59
C PRO A 64 1.63 4.94 11.98
N VAL A 65 1.68 5.77 13.02
CA VAL A 65 1.48 5.36 14.42
C VAL A 65 0.16 4.61 14.55
N GLY A 66 0.19 3.44 15.20
CA GLY A 66 -1.00 2.60 15.37
C GLY A 66 -0.68 1.15 15.72
N LYS A 67 -1.73 0.35 15.81
CA LYS A 67 -1.69 -1.10 15.94
C LYS A 67 -2.26 -1.75 14.69
N TYR A 68 -1.54 -2.71 14.16
CA TYR A 68 -1.88 -3.36 12.90
C TYR A 68 -1.82 -4.87 13.08
N LYS A 69 -2.87 -5.56 12.67
CA LYS A 69 -2.93 -7.02 12.70
C LYS A 69 -2.27 -7.60 11.45
N ILE A 70 -1.36 -8.54 11.65
CA ILE A 70 -0.68 -9.22 10.56
C ILE A 70 -1.61 -10.26 9.95
N GLY A 71 -1.68 -10.28 8.61
CA GLY A 71 -2.63 -11.06 7.83
C GLY A 71 -3.92 -10.31 7.49
N GLU A 72 -4.27 -9.25 8.23
CA GLU A 72 -5.45 -8.41 7.94
C GLU A 72 -5.04 -7.04 7.40
N ASP A 73 -4.25 -6.27 8.18
CA ASP A 73 -3.82 -4.90 7.83
C ASP A 73 -2.50 -4.90 7.07
N ILE A 74 -1.57 -5.76 7.46
CA ILE A 74 -0.24 -5.95 6.89
C ILE A 74 -0.08 -7.43 6.58
N PRO A 75 0.24 -7.84 5.34
CA PRO A 75 0.50 -9.23 5.01
C PRO A 75 1.60 -9.85 5.89
N ALA A 76 1.47 -11.14 6.20
CA ALA A 76 2.56 -11.88 6.82
C ALA A 76 3.76 -11.93 5.88
N GLY A 77 4.97 -11.82 6.42
CA GLY A 77 6.18 -11.83 5.59
C GLY A 77 7.42 -11.34 6.32
N THR A 78 8.49 -11.20 5.56
CA THR A 78 9.74 -10.65 6.04
C THR A 78 9.91 -9.22 5.52
N TYR A 79 10.26 -8.31 6.41
CA TYR A 79 10.33 -6.89 6.11
C TYR A 79 11.63 -6.25 6.58
N ARG A 80 11.99 -5.15 5.92
CA ARG A 80 12.90 -4.13 6.42
C ARG A 80 12.06 -2.93 6.84
N ILE A 81 12.37 -2.36 8.00
CA ILE A 81 11.69 -1.16 8.52
C ILE A 81 12.67 -0.01 8.53
N GLU A 82 12.23 1.14 8.05
CA GLU A 82 12.98 2.40 8.12
C GLU A 82 12.15 3.50 8.78
N THR A 83 12.82 4.45 9.44
CA THR A 83 12.22 5.69 9.91
C THR A 83 13.19 6.85 9.76
N SER A 84 12.65 8.05 9.54
CA SER A 84 13.39 9.32 9.60
C SER A 84 13.06 10.13 10.86
N ALA A 85 12.26 9.57 11.78
CA ALA A 85 11.89 10.24 13.02
C ALA A 85 13.06 10.29 14.02
N ASP A 86 12.98 11.21 14.98
CA ASP A 86 13.98 11.32 16.03
C ASP A 86 13.91 10.17 17.03
N ASN A 87 12.68 9.73 17.36
CA ASN A 87 12.47 8.61 18.27
C ASN A 87 11.19 7.86 17.91
N GLY A 88 11.20 6.56 18.15
CA GLY A 88 10.07 5.68 17.94
C GLY A 88 10.26 4.36 18.65
N LEU A 89 9.17 3.61 18.75
CA LEU A 89 9.14 2.29 19.32
C LEU A 89 8.26 1.40 18.46
N VAL A 90 8.81 0.28 18.03
CA VAL A 90 8.08 -0.79 17.32
C VAL A 90 8.02 -2.01 18.21
N ILE A 91 6.84 -2.53 18.46
CA ILE A 91 6.62 -3.71 19.29
C ILE A 91 5.86 -4.74 18.48
N VAL A 92 6.30 -5.99 18.51
CA VAL A 92 5.57 -7.13 17.94
C VAL A 92 4.98 -7.96 19.08
N TYR A 93 3.70 -8.27 18.95
CA TYR A 93 2.97 -9.12 19.87
C TYR A 93 2.59 -10.43 19.18
N SER A 94 2.62 -11.52 19.95
CA SER A 94 2.06 -12.80 19.51
C SER A 94 0.53 -12.71 19.34
N SER A 95 -0.07 -13.72 18.73
CA SER A 95 -1.53 -13.90 18.64
C SER A 95 -2.23 -13.89 20.00
N GLU A 96 -1.51 -14.23 21.09
CA GLU A 96 -1.99 -14.20 22.47
C GLU A 96 -1.84 -12.80 23.13
N GLY A 97 -1.31 -11.81 22.40
CA GLY A 97 -1.08 -10.45 22.92
C GLY A 97 0.16 -10.29 23.80
N LYS A 98 1.07 -11.28 23.81
CA LYS A 98 2.35 -11.18 24.52
C LYS A 98 3.38 -10.49 23.64
N SER A 99 4.08 -9.47 24.15
CA SER A 99 5.22 -8.85 23.44
C SER A 99 6.33 -9.88 23.24
N ILE A 100 6.74 -10.07 22.00
CA ILE A 100 7.79 -11.02 21.58
C ILE A 100 9.04 -10.29 21.08
N GLU A 101 8.89 -9.12 20.46
CA GLU A 101 10.00 -8.30 19.99
C GLU A 101 9.71 -6.82 20.26
N SER A 102 10.76 -6.03 20.49
CA SER A 102 10.67 -4.60 20.74
C SER A 102 11.90 -3.89 20.25
N TYR A 103 11.72 -2.81 19.48
CA TYR A 103 12.79 -2.05 18.86
C TYR A 103 12.65 -0.56 19.14
N LEU A 104 13.64 0.04 19.77
CA LEU A 104 13.80 1.50 19.81
C LEU A 104 14.45 1.94 18.51
N ILE A 105 13.80 2.83 17.78
CA ILE A 105 14.24 3.31 16.46
C ILE A 105 14.21 4.84 16.39
N GLY A 106 15.04 5.39 15.52
CA GLY A 106 15.11 6.82 15.26
C GLY A 106 16.49 7.42 15.45
N ASN A 107 16.65 8.68 15.04
CA ASN A 107 17.94 9.39 15.05
C ASN A 107 18.56 9.46 16.45
N THR A 108 17.74 9.65 17.49
CA THR A 108 18.18 9.73 18.89
C THR A 108 18.87 8.43 19.35
N TRP A 109 18.46 7.28 18.82
CA TRP A 109 19.01 5.98 19.17
C TRP A 109 20.11 5.52 18.21
N GLY A 110 20.34 6.25 17.11
CA GLY A 110 21.26 5.86 16.05
C GLY A 110 20.82 4.61 15.28
N VAL A 111 19.55 4.22 15.39
CA VAL A 111 18.96 3.04 14.73
C VAL A 111 17.77 3.48 13.87
N ASN A 112 18.06 3.82 12.62
CA ASN A 112 17.02 4.25 11.68
C ASN A 112 16.48 3.11 10.82
N VAL A 113 17.08 1.93 10.91
CA VAL A 113 16.77 0.76 10.10
C VAL A 113 16.74 -0.50 10.96
N ILE A 114 15.64 -1.23 10.90
CA ILE A 114 15.58 -2.64 11.32
C ILE A 114 15.77 -3.45 10.04
N GLY A 115 16.94 -4.08 9.88
CA GLY A 115 17.36 -4.71 8.64
C GLY A 115 16.49 -5.91 8.23
N LYS A 116 15.96 -6.64 9.22
CA LYS A 116 15.09 -7.80 8.97
C LYS A 116 14.19 -8.03 10.16
N ILE A 117 12.89 -8.13 9.89
CA ILE A 117 11.86 -8.54 10.85
C ILE A 117 10.93 -9.54 10.16
N VAL A 118 10.54 -10.59 10.85
CA VAL A 118 9.57 -11.58 10.38
C VAL A 118 8.25 -11.32 11.09
N LEU A 119 7.21 -11.07 10.34
CA LEU A 119 5.84 -10.88 10.83
C LEU A 119 5.00 -12.07 10.39
N GLU A 120 4.46 -12.81 11.35
CA GLU A 120 3.67 -14.01 11.12
C GLU A 120 2.17 -13.70 11.24
N GLU A 121 1.35 -14.56 10.64
CA GLU A 121 -0.12 -14.45 10.73
C GLU A 121 -0.59 -14.33 12.19
N ASP A 122 -1.65 -13.57 12.39
CA ASP A 122 -2.27 -13.30 13.69
C ASP A 122 -1.43 -12.53 14.71
N GLN A 123 -0.19 -12.20 14.40
CA GLN A 123 0.61 -11.27 15.22
C GLN A 123 0.06 -9.85 15.11
N THR A 124 0.47 -8.98 16.01
CA THR A 124 0.18 -7.55 15.97
C THR A 124 1.47 -6.77 16.04
N ILE A 125 1.64 -5.79 15.15
CA ILE A 125 2.70 -4.80 15.24
C ILE A 125 2.14 -3.48 15.78
N GLU A 126 2.78 -2.91 16.77
CA GLU A 126 2.45 -1.61 17.34
C GLU A 126 3.58 -0.62 17.08
N ILE A 127 3.22 0.54 16.52
CA ILE A 127 4.13 1.60 16.14
C ILE A 127 3.80 2.83 16.98
N ASN A 128 4.76 3.30 17.77
CA ASN A 128 4.59 4.41 18.70
C ASN A 128 5.59 5.53 18.38
N ASN A 129 5.12 6.77 18.45
CA ASN A 129 5.88 8.02 18.33
C ASN A 129 6.61 8.25 17.00
N CYS A 130 6.43 7.41 15.99
CA CYS A 130 7.02 7.60 14.67
C CYS A 130 6.16 6.98 13.59
N ASN A 131 6.28 7.47 12.35
CA ASN A 131 5.87 6.72 11.18
C ASN A 131 7.05 5.85 10.74
N ILE A 132 6.75 4.67 10.23
CA ILE A 132 7.75 3.77 9.66
C ILE A 132 7.50 3.56 8.18
N THR A 133 8.52 3.17 7.43
CA THR A 133 8.38 2.68 6.07
C THR A 133 8.73 1.20 6.06
N LEU A 134 7.80 0.37 5.59
CA LEU A 134 7.98 -1.07 5.41
C LEU A 134 8.43 -1.36 3.99
N TYR A 135 9.47 -2.15 3.84
CA TYR A 135 9.94 -2.70 2.57
C TYR A 135 9.88 -4.22 2.63
N ALA A 136 9.41 -4.89 1.58
CA ALA A 136 9.53 -6.34 1.48
C ALA A 136 11.01 -6.74 1.45
N TYR A 137 11.39 -7.67 2.31
CA TYR A 137 12.76 -8.17 2.37
C TYR A 137 12.96 -9.24 1.30
N GLY A 138 13.84 -8.94 0.34
CA GLY A 138 14.18 -9.90 -0.69
C GLY A 138 13.17 -10.04 -1.83
N GLY A 139 12.56 -8.94 -2.26
CA GLY A 139 11.66 -8.87 -3.40
C GLY A 139 12.29 -9.30 -4.74
N LEU A 140 12.54 -10.59 -4.85
CA LEU A 140 12.69 -11.35 -6.10
C LEU A 140 12.03 -12.70 -5.83
N PHE A 141 10.76 -12.77 -6.18
CA PHE A 141 10.08 -14.05 -6.41
C PHE A 141 10.01 -14.30 -7.89
#